data_dbecbc48583d7a6d0636d171a817e16e
#
_entry.id   dbecbc48583d7a6d0636d171a817e16e
#
_cell.length_a   1.000
_cell.length_b   1.000
_cell.length_c   1.000
_cell.angle_alpha   90.00
_cell.angle_beta   90.00
_cell.angle_gamma   90.00
#
_symmetry.space_group_name_H-M   'P 1'
#
loop_
_entity.id
_entity.type
_entity.pdbx_description
1 polymer ?
#
loop_
_entity_poly.entity_id
_entity_poly.type
_entity_poly.pdbx_seq_one_letter_code
_entity_poly.pdbx_strand_id
1 'polypeptide(L)'
;NHLHAAVVELIAHDNAEIKYSTVQNWYPGNKHGKGGVFNFVTKRGLCHKNSKISWTQVETGSAVTWKYPSCILKGDNSIGEFYSIAVTNNYQQADTGTKMIHLGKNTKSTIISKGISAGKSQNSYRGLVQIGKNAENARNFSQCDSLLMGNNCGAHTFPSVSYTHLTLPTTLSV
;
A
#
# COMPACT_ATOMS: atom_id res chain seq x y z
N ASN A 1 22.63 -14.25 0.28
CA ASN A 1 21.30 -13.67 0.39
C ASN A 1 20.72 -14.02 1.76
N HIS A 2 20.03 -13.07 2.38
CA HIS A 2 19.32 -13.27 3.62
C HIS A 2 17.84 -13.01 3.39
N LEU A 3 16.98 -13.74 4.10
CA LEU A 3 15.53 -13.54 4.06
C LEU A 3 15.08 -12.88 5.37
N HIS A 4 14.38 -11.77 5.25
CA HIS A 4 13.56 -11.20 6.29
C HIS A 4 12.08 -11.41 5.92
N ALA A 5 11.36 -12.17 6.74
CA ALA A 5 9.93 -12.40 6.56
C ALA A 5 9.18 -12.01 7.83
N ALA A 6 8.11 -11.25 7.68
CA ALA A 6 7.30 -10.80 8.82
C ALA A 6 5.82 -10.75 8.47
N VAL A 7 4.99 -11.03 9.48
CA VAL A 7 3.54 -10.80 9.46
C VAL A 7 3.20 -9.85 10.61
N VAL A 8 2.43 -8.81 10.32
CA VAL A 8 1.93 -7.86 11.32
C VAL A 8 0.41 -7.83 11.22
N GLU A 9 -0.25 -8.02 12.34
CA GLU A 9 -1.71 -7.94 12.43
C GLU A 9 -2.11 -6.87 13.46
N LEU A 10 -2.96 -5.94 13.05
CA LEU A 10 -3.50 -4.87 13.89
C LEU A 10 -5.01 -4.97 13.94
N ILE A 11 -5.56 -4.92 15.13
CA ILE A 11 -7.01 -4.87 15.37
C ILE A 11 -7.32 -3.58 16.12
N ALA A 12 -7.94 -2.62 15.44
CA ALA A 12 -8.45 -1.41 16.07
C ALA A 12 -9.90 -1.65 16.52
N HIS A 13 -10.11 -1.79 17.82
CA HIS A 13 -11.44 -1.89 18.42
C HIS A 13 -12.23 -0.58 18.26
N ASP A 14 -13.48 -0.59 18.67
CA ASP A 14 -14.36 0.58 18.54
C ASP A 14 -13.73 1.84 19.15
N ASN A 15 -13.75 2.94 18.37
CA ASN A 15 -13.18 4.23 18.70
C ASN A 15 -11.64 4.27 18.91
N ALA A 16 -10.93 3.19 18.59
CA ALA A 16 -9.47 3.14 18.72
C ALA A 16 -8.77 3.72 17.48
N GLU A 17 -7.62 4.33 17.69
CA GLU A 17 -6.72 4.77 16.62
C GLU A 17 -5.36 4.09 16.76
N ILE A 18 -4.85 3.52 15.67
CA ILE A 18 -3.52 2.92 15.60
C ILE A 18 -2.74 3.59 14.47
N LYS A 19 -1.58 4.13 14.79
CA LYS A 19 -0.58 4.59 13.81
C LYS A 19 0.61 3.66 13.87
N TYR A 20 0.92 3.01 12.76
CA TYR A 20 2.03 2.08 12.65
C TYR A 20 2.99 2.55 11.57
N SER A 21 4.18 2.97 11.98
CA SER A 21 5.21 3.49 11.08
C SER A 21 6.41 2.57 11.04
N THR A 22 6.96 2.35 9.85
CA THR A 22 8.19 1.59 9.64
C THR A 22 9.10 2.30 8.67
N VAL A 23 10.38 2.34 9.02
CA VAL A 23 11.48 2.68 8.10
C VAL A 23 12.35 1.44 8.01
N GLN A 24 12.49 0.91 6.81
CA GLN A 24 13.30 -0.28 6.55
C GLN A 24 14.41 0.04 5.55
N ASN A 25 15.64 -0.16 6.00
CA ASN A 25 16.85 0.07 5.23
C ASN A 25 17.78 -1.13 5.38
N TRP A 26 17.48 -2.17 4.63
CA TRP A 26 18.26 -3.41 4.64
C TRP A 26 19.41 -3.35 3.62
N TYR A 27 20.38 -4.20 3.78
CA TYR A 27 21.49 -4.31 2.83
C TYR A 27 20.99 -4.70 1.43
N PRO A 28 21.25 -3.88 0.40
CA PRO A 28 20.70 -4.08 -0.95
C PRO A 28 21.51 -5.04 -1.83
N GLY A 29 22.64 -5.50 -1.37
CA GLY A 29 23.63 -6.23 -2.17
C GLY A 29 24.81 -5.35 -2.58
N ASN A 30 25.77 -5.94 -3.29
CA ASN A 30 26.95 -5.25 -3.77
C ASN A 30 26.67 -4.43 -5.05
N LYS A 31 27.68 -3.72 -5.56
CA LYS A 31 27.57 -2.90 -6.79
C LYS A 31 27.16 -3.68 -8.05
N HIS A 32 27.22 -5.01 -8.02
CA HIS A 32 26.79 -5.88 -9.12
C HIS A 32 25.41 -6.50 -8.88
N GLY A 33 24.68 -6.07 -7.83
CA GLY A 33 23.38 -6.61 -7.47
C GLY A 33 23.41 -8.01 -6.85
N LYS A 34 24.57 -8.45 -6.36
CA LYS A 34 24.73 -9.78 -5.73
C LYS A 34 24.69 -9.69 -4.22
N GLY A 35 24.06 -10.67 -3.60
CA GLY A 35 23.80 -10.69 -2.16
C GLY A 35 22.59 -9.83 -1.83
N GLY A 36 22.53 -9.36 -0.59
CA GLY A 36 21.46 -8.50 -0.11
C GLY A 36 20.32 -9.25 0.58
N VAL A 37 19.42 -8.49 1.16
CA VAL A 37 18.29 -9.01 1.93
C VAL A 37 17.04 -9.05 1.05
N PHE A 38 16.29 -10.13 1.12
CA PHE A 38 14.94 -10.26 0.60
C PHE A 38 13.97 -9.93 1.75
N ASN A 39 13.21 -8.88 1.59
CA ASN A 39 12.33 -8.33 2.61
C ASN A 39 10.86 -8.59 2.24
N PHE A 40 10.27 -9.62 2.79
CA PHE A 40 8.90 -10.05 2.53
C PHE A 40 8.04 -9.80 3.75
N VAL A 41 7.11 -8.85 3.65
CA VAL A 41 6.26 -8.45 4.78
C VAL A 41 4.81 -8.38 4.36
N THR A 42 3.97 -9.06 5.11
CA THR A 42 2.52 -8.92 5.04
C THR A 42 2.00 -8.19 6.28
N LYS A 43 1.16 -7.17 6.07
CA LYS A 43 0.52 -6.43 7.15
C LYS A 43 -1.00 -6.47 6.96
N ARG A 44 -1.73 -6.75 8.04
CA ARG A 44 -3.19 -6.83 8.01
C ARG A 44 -3.79 -5.95 9.11
N GLY A 45 -4.72 -5.10 8.73
CA GLY A 45 -5.47 -4.25 9.64
C GLY A 45 -6.95 -4.59 9.63
N LEU A 46 -7.57 -4.64 10.79
CA LEU A 46 -9.01 -4.75 10.95
C LEU A 46 -9.50 -3.55 11.76
N CYS A 47 -10.42 -2.77 11.16
CA CYS A 47 -11.02 -1.61 11.78
C CYS A 47 -12.46 -1.90 12.18
N HIS A 48 -12.76 -1.77 13.47
CA HIS A 48 -14.11 -1.80 14.02
C HIS A 48 -14.78 -0.41 13.92
N LYS A 49 -15.92 -0.21 14.57
CA LYS A 49 -16.73 1.01 14.48
C LYS A 49 -15.96 2.25 14.96
N ASN A 50 -16.03 3.33 14.18
CA ASN A 50 -15.37 4.63 14.45
C ASN A 50 -13.84 4.49 14.67
N SER A 51 -13.20 3.42 14.24
CA SER A 51 -11.78 3.20 14.45
C SER A 51 -10.94 3.61 13.25
N LYS A 52 -9.64 3.75 13.49
CA LYS A 52 -8.70 4.16 12.44
C LYS A 52 -7.40 3.37 12.52
N ILE A 53 -6.92 2.90 11.37
CA ILE A 53 -5.55 2.40 11.20
C ILE A 53 -4.84 3.22 10.14
N SER A 54 -3.67 3.77 10.50
CA SER A 54 -2.79 4.48 9.59
C SER A 54 -1.47 3.74 9.46
N TRP A 55 -1.18 3.24 8.26
CA TRP A 55 0.09 2.65 7.90
C TRP A 55 1.01 3.68 7.28
N THR A 56 2.21 3.85 7.82
CA THR A 56 3.26 4.64 7.18
C THR A 56 4.47 3.76 6.95
N GLN A 57 5.00 3.73 5.74
CA GLN A 57 6.20 2.94 5.45
C GLN A 57 7.17 3.66 4.53
N VAL A 58 8.45 3.49 4.85
CA VAL A 58 9.57 3.97 4.03
C VAL A 58 10.49 2.78 3.78
N GLU A 59 10.69 2.47 2.51
CA GLU A 59 11.54 1.37 2.04
C GLU A 59 12.69 1.96 1.24
N THR A 60 13.90 1.84 1.78
CA THR A 60 15.10 2.44 1.16
C THR A 60 16.23 1.45 0.94
N GLY A 61 16.06 0.21 1.34
CA GLY A 61 17.07 -0.83 1.24
C GLY A 61 16.50 -2.11 0.61
N SER A 62 17.11 -3.23 0.91
CA SER A 62 16.84 -4.58 0.38
C SER A 62 17.24 -4.79 -1.08
N ALA A 63 17.60 -6.01 -1.43
CA ALA A 63 17.74 -6.40 -2.82
C ALA A 63 16.36 -6.56 -3.48
N VAL A 64 15.44 -7.17 -2.75
CA VAL A 64 14.03 -7.32 -3.15
C VAL A 64 13.13 -6.97 -1.96
N THR A 65 12.18 -6.08 -2.17
CA THR A 65 11.11 -5.79 -1.22
C THR A 65 9.78 -6.27 -1.78
N TRP A 66 9.04 -7.04 -0.99
CA TRP A 66 7.68 -7.44 -1.30
C TRP A 66 6.79 -7.17 -0.07
N LYS A 67 5.97 -6.12 -0.15
CA LYS A 67 5.29 -5.61 1.03
C LYS A 67 3.88 -5.09 0.74
N TYR A 68 2.90 -5.74 1.35
CA TYR A 68 1.48 -5.49 1.10
C TYR A 68 0.68 -5.29 2.39
N PRO A 69 0.61 -4.06 2.91
CA PRO A 69 -0.36 -3.70 3.94
C PRO A 69 -1.80 -3.79 3.44
N SER A 70 -2.71 -4.09 4.35
CA SER A 70 -4.14 -4.09 4.07
C SER A 70 -4.93 -3.51 5.23
N CYS A 71 -6.11 -2.95 4.95
CA CYS A 71 -7.12 -2.60 5.94
C CYS A 71 -8.48 -3.14 5.53
N ILE A 72 -9.12 -3.85 6.44
CA ILE A 72 -10.52 -4.24 6.35
C ILE A 72 -11.32 -3.25 7.20
N LEU A 73 -12.09 -2.38 6.56
CA LEU A 73 -12.95 -1.37 7.18
C LEU A 73 -14.30 -2.02 7.46
N LYS A 74 -14.34 -2.84 8.53
CA LYS A 74 -15.48 -3.67 8.90
C LYS A 74 -16.58 -2.87 9.60
N GLY A 75 -16.20 -2.00 10.50
CA GLY A 75 -17.15 -1.20 11.28
C GLY A 75 -17.54 0.09 10.55
N ASP A 76 -18.73 0.59 10.85
CA ASP A 76 -19.20 1.87 10.33
C ASP A 76 -18.29 3.02 10.75
N ASN A 77 -18.14 4.02 9.87
CA ASN A 77 -17.29 5.20 10.05
C ASN A 77 -15.80 4.88 10.24
N SER A 78 -15.36 3.67 9.95
CA SER A 78 -13.94 3.32 10.09
C SER A 78 -13.09 3.93 8.98
N ILE A 79 -11.80 4.16 9.30
CA ILE A 79 -10.86 4.87 8.44
C ILE A 79 -9.60 4.04 8.27
N GLY A 80 -9.15 3.87 7.02
CA GLY A 80 -7.88 3.27 6.67
C GLY A 80 -6.99 4.23 5.92
N GLU A 81 -5.74 4.38 6.36
CA GLU A 81 -4.77 5.23 5.67
C GLU A 81 -3.52 4.43 5.33
N PHE A 82 -2.96 4.72 4.17
CA PHE A 82 -1.70 4.15 3.72
C PHE A 82 -0.83 5.22 3.08
N TYR A 83 0.33 5.44 3.68
CA TYR A 83 1.36 6.35 3.20
C TYR A 83 2.63 5.55 2.95
N SER A 84 3.15 5.56 1.73
CA SER A 84 4.31 4.77 1.35
C SER A 84 5.30 5.57 0.52
N ILE A 85 6.58 5.38 0.83
CA ILE A 85 7.69 5.84 0.01
C ILE A 85 8.61 4.64 -0.22
N ALA A 86 8.87 4.33 -1.49
CA ALA A 86 9.84 3.32 -1.90
C ALA A 86 10.95 3.99 -2.73
N VAL A 87 12.18 3.94 -2.22
CA VAL A 87 13.35 4.49 -2.90
C VAL A 87 14.28 3.35 -3.27
N THR A 88 14.49 3.16 -4.56
CA THR A 88 15.32 2.07 -5.09
C THR A 88 16.42 2.59 -5.99
N ASN A 89 17.58 1.94 -5.95
CA ASN A 89 18.75 2.28 -6.75
C ASN A 89 19.46 1.00 -7.20
N ASN A 90 20.42 1.13 -8.11
CA ASN A 90 21.21 0.03 -8.68
C ASN A 90 20.32 -1.07 -9.24
N TYR A 91 20.33 -2.26 -8.63
CA TYR A 91 19.57 -3.45 -9.06
C TYR A 91 18.41 -3.80 -8.12
N GLN A 92 18.07 -2.91 -7.19
CA GLN A 92 17.00 -3.15 -6.24
C GLN A 92 15.65 -3.30 -6.94
N GLN A 93 14.81 -4.14 -6.38
CA GLN A 93 13.43 -4.35 -6.82
C GLN A 93 12.49 -4.15 -5.64
N ALA A 94 11.48 -3.33 -5.83
CA ALA A 94 10.41 -3.16 -4.84
C ALA A 94 9.06 -3.42 -5.51
N ASP A 95 8.34 -4.40 -5.00
CA ASP A 95 6.94 -4.64 -5.33
C ASP A 95 6.12 -4.38 -4.06
N THR A 96 5.48 -3.24 -4.02
CA THR A 96 4.71 -2.76 -2.88
C THR A 96 3.26 -2.56 -3.27
N GLY A 97 2.39 -2.44 -2.29
CA GLY A 97 0.99 -2.19 -2.57
C GLY A 97 0.14 -2.16 -1.32
N THR A 98 -1.13 -1.95 -1.51
CA THR A 98 -2.09 -1.99 -0.40
C THR A 98 -3.45 -2.47 -0.85
N LYS A 99 -4.23 -2.97 0.12
CA LYS A 99 -5.64 -3.33 -0.07
C LYS A 99 -6.49 -2.57 0.94
N MET A 100 -7.49 -1.84 0.45
CA MET A 100 -8.52 -1.21 1.27
C MET A 100 -9.86 -1.87 0.97
N ILE A 101 -10.42 -2.56 1.95
CA ILE A 101 -11.67 -3.32 1.81
C ILE A 101 -12.74 -2.67 2.68
N HIS A 102 -13.72 -2.03 2.04
CA HIS A 102 -14.81 -1.36 2.71
C HIS A 102 -16.00 -2.32 2.88
N LEU A 103 -16.38 -2.58 4.12
CA LEU A 103 -17.53 -3.44 4.46
C LEU A 103 -18.60 -2.68 5.25
N GLY A 104 -18.20 -1.77 6.12
CA GLY A 104 -19.09 -0.90 6.91
C GLY A 104 -19.55 0.33 6.10
N LYS A 105 -20.57 1.01 6.63
CA LYS A 105 -21.10 2.26 6.06
C LYS A 105 -20.22 3.46 6.41
N ASN A 106 -20.24 4.49 5.56
CA ASN A 106 -19.51 5.76 5.75
C ASN A 106 -18.00 5.58 5.96
N THR A 107 -17.44 4.50 5.45
CA THR A 107 -16.01 4.21 5.60
C THR A 107 -15.16 5.06 4.67
N LYS A 108 -13.94 5.36 5.09
CA LYS A 108 -13.01 6.19 4.30
C LYS A 108 -11.65 5.52 4.19
N SER A 109 -11.05 5.60 3.00
CA SER A 109 -9.65 5.22 2.82
C SER A 109 -8.86 6.26 2.05
N THR A 110 -7.59 6.38 2.43
CA THR A 110 -6.61 7.24 1.75
C THR A 110 -5.38 6.41 1.42
N ILE A 111 -4.94 6.48 0.18
CA ILE A 111 -3.75 5.81 -0.31
C ILE A 111 -2.85 6.86 -0.95
N ILE A 112 -1.65 7.06 -0.41
CA ILE A 112 -0.62 7.90 -1.02
C ILE A 112 0.65 7.06 -1.12
N SER A 113 1.05 6.73 -2.35
CA SER A 113 2.25 5.94 -2.62
C SER A 113 3.18 6.68 -3.54
N LYS A 114 4.43 6.81 -3.13
CA LYS A 114 5.48 7.48 -3.90
C LYS A 114 6.64 6.53 -4.14
N GLY A 115 7.07 6.43 -5.40
CA GLY A 115 8.19 5.60 -5.81
C GLY A 115 9.30 6.45 -6.42
N ILE A 116 10.55 6.17 -6.05
CA ILE A 116 11.73 6.75 -6.69
C ILE A 116 12.59 5.59 -7.18
N SER A 117 12.88 5.56 -8.46
CA SER A 117 13.73 4.55 -9.08
C SER A 117 14.94 5.20 -9.73
N ALA A 118 16.13 4.67 -9.43
CA ALA A 118 17.39 5.12 -10.02
C ALA A 118 18.25 3.93 -10.47
N GLY A 119 19.25 4.19 -11.30
CA GLY A 119 20.16 3.17 -11.81
C GLY A 119 19.48 2.15 -12.72
N LYS A 120 19.40 0.89 -12.29
CA LYS A 120 18.71 -0.23 -12.97
C LYS A 120 17.60 -0.81 -12.11
N SER A 121 17.12 -0.05 -11.13
CA SER A 121 16.11 -0.51 -10.19
C SER A 121 14.72 -0.52 -10.81
N GLN A 122 13.83 -1.31 -10.19
CA GLN A 122 12.44 -1.46 -10.61
C GLN A 122 11.52 -1.30 -9.41
N ASN A 123 10.55 -0.39 -9.51
CA ASN A 123 9.49 -0.21 -8.55
C ASN A 123 8.15 -0.63 -9.15
N SER A 124 7.41 -1.44 -8.43
CA SER A 124 6.02 -1.76 -8.75
C SER A 124 5.12 -1.39 -7.58
N TYR A 125 3.96 -0.83 -7.89
CA TYR A 125 2.90 -0.58 -6.93
C TYR A 125 1.61 -1.27 -7.39
N ARG A 126 1.00 -2.04 -6.46
CA ARG A 126 -0.29 -2.70 -6.71
C ARG A 126 -1.31 -2.27 -5.66
N GLY A 127 -2.32 -1.54 -6.09
CA GLY A 127 -3.39 -1.07 -5.21
C GLY A 127 -4.70 -1.80 -5.48
N LEU A 128 -5.40 -2.22 -4.43
CA LEU A 128 -6.76 -2.72 -4.52
C LEU A 128 -7.66 -1.94 -3.58
N VAL A 129 -8.72 -1.37 -4.12
CA VAL A 129 -9.84 -0.84 -3.36
C VAL A 129 -11.06 -1.66 -3.68
N GLN A 130 -11.62 -2.30 -2.66
CA GLN A 130 -12.84 -3.10 -2.79
C GLN A 130 -13.94 -2.50 -1.93
N ILE A 131 -15.09 -2.24 -2.55
CA ILE A 131 -16.27 -1.72 -1.86
C ILE A 131 -17.33 -2.83 -1.85
N GLY A 132 -17.63 -3.30 -0.65
CA GLY A 132 -18.62 -4.33 -0.42
C GLY A 132 -20.05 -3.85 -0.63
N LYS A 133 -20.97 -4.79 -0.81
CA LYS A 133 -22.39 -4.57 -1.12
C LYS A 133 -23.09 -3.62 -0.12
N ASN A 134 -22.72 -3.68 1.15
CA ASN A 134 -23.38 -2.92 2.22
C ASN A 134 -22.58 -1.67 2.65
N ALA A 135 -21.48 -1.36 1.96
CA ALA A 135 -20.60 -0.23 2.28
C ALA A 135 -21.14 1.09 1.68
N GLU A 136 -22.32 1.49 2.10
CA GLU A 136 -22.94 2.75 1.68
C GLU A 136 -22.07 3.95 2.05
N ASN A 137 -22.00 4.96 1.17
CA ASN A 137 -21.20 6.18 1.35
C ASN A 137 -19.70 5.93 1.58
N ALA A 138 -19.17 4.80 1.15
CA ALA A 138 -17.73 4.56 1.17
C ALA A 138 -16.99 5.56 0.26
N ARG A 139 -15.85 6.06 0.72
CA ARG A 139 -15.02 7.01 -0.03
C ARG A 139 -13.57 6.55 -0.04
N ASN A 140 -12.95 6.63 -1.21
CA ASN A 140 -11.52 6.39 -1.37
C ASN A 140 -10.85 7.58 -2.07
N PHE A 141 -9.64 7.89 -1.61
CA PHE A 141 -8.71 8.75 -2.33
C PHE A 141 -7.42 7.96 -2.55
N SER A 142 -6.93 7.90 -3.79
CA SER A 142 -5.69 7.21 -4.14
C SER A 142 -4.83 8.09 -5.02
N GLN A 143 -3.57 8.23 -4.64
CA GLN A 143 -2.54 8.94 -5.40
C GLN A 143 -1.27 8.09 -5.45
N CYS A 144 -0.75 7.86 -6.65
CA CYS A 144 0.47 7.12 -6.89
C CYS A 144 1.38 7.93 -7.80
N ASP A 145 2.52 8.38 -7.28
CA ASP A 145 3.51 9.15 -8.01
C ASP A 145 4.80 8.34 -8.17
N SER A 146 5.43 8.44 -9.33
CA SER A 146 6.70 7.79 -9.60
C SER A 146 7.70 8.78 -10.21
N LEU A 147 8.91 8.80 -9.65
CA LEU A 147 10.04 9.55 -10.18
C LEU A 147 11.10 8.58 -10.71
N LEU A 148 11.45 8.73 -11.96
CA LEU A 148 12.52 7.96 -12.62
C LEU A 148 13.77 8.82 -12.78
N MET A 149 14.89 8.32 -12.25
CA MET A 149 16.19 9.00 -12.31
C MET A 149 17.16 8.17 -13.16
N GLY A 150 17.12 8.39 -14.47
CA GLY A 150 17.96 7.69 -15.46
C GLY A 150 17.12 6.87 -16.45
N ASN A 151 17.81 6.27 -17.41
CA ASN A 151 17.17 5.64 -18.58
C ASN A 151 16.97 4.11 -18.42
N ASN A 152 17.51 3.51 -17.37
CA ASN A 152 17.51 2.05 -17.17
C ASN A 152 16.69 1.59 -15.97
N CYS A 153 16.06 2.51 -15.25
CA CYS A 153 15.15 2.20 -14.15
C CYS A 153 13.71 2.20 -14.64
N GLY A 154 12.83 1.57 -13.86
CA GLY A 154 11.41 1.46 -14.20
C GLY A 154 10.47 1.68 -13.02
N ALA A 155 9.24 2.05 -13.36
CA ALA A 155 8.13 2.10 -12.42
C ALA A 155 6.87 1.53 -13.08
N HIS A 156 6.14 0.71 -12.34
CA HIS A 156 4.91 0.07 -12.80
C HIS A 156 3.81 0.25 -11.76
N THR A 157 2.66 0.75 -12.18
CA THR A 157 1.53 0.98 -11.28
C THR A 157 0.31 0.22 -11.76
N PHE A 158 -0.26 -0.60 -10.87
CA PHE A 158 -1.42 -1.44 -11.14
C PHE A 158 -2.56 -1.11 -10.16
N PRO A 159 -3.31 -0.02 -10.40
CA PRO A 159 -4.48 0.28 -9.58
C PRO A 159 -5.64 -0.65 -9.97
N SER A 160 -6.34 -1.16 -8.98
CA SER A 160 -7.57 -1.94 -9.16
C SER A 160 -8.64 -1.43 -8.22
N VAL A 161 -9.82 -1.13 -8.77
CA VAL A 161 -10.99 -0.73 -7.99
C VAL A 161 -12.13 -1.67 -8.33
N SER A 162 -12.68 -2.35 -7.33
CA SER A 162 -13.77 -3.29 -7.47
C SER A 162 -14.98 -2.86 -6.63
N TYR A 163 -16.14 -2.79 -7.27
CA TYR A 163 -17.42 -2.52 -6.63
C TYR A 163 -18.36 -3.71 -6.85
N THR A 164 -18.98 -4.16 -5.80
CA THR A 164 -19.96 -5.28 -5.93
C THR A 164 -21.34 -4.84 -6.42
N HIS A 165 -21.69 -3.55 -6.34
CA HIS A 165 -22.85 -2.94 -6.96
C HIS A 165 -22.59 -1.45 -7.23
N LEU A 166 -22.44 -1.07 -8.49
CA LEU A 166 -22.48 0.31 -8.96
C LEU A 166 -23.72 0.47 -9.83
N THR A 167 -24.73 1.19 -9.33
CA THR A 167 -25.54 1.99 -10.21
C THR A 167 -24.76 3.26 -10.49
N LEU A 168 -24.13 3.35 -11.64
CA LEU A 168 -23.60 4.62 -12.14
C LEU A 168 -24.76 5.60 -12.23
N PRO A 169 -24.68 6.81 -11.66
CA PRO A 169 -25.65 7.84 -11.98
C PRO A 169 -25.51 8.12 -13.48
N THR A 170 -26.50 7.70 -14.26
CA THR A 170 -26.67 8.10 -15.65
C THR A 170 -27.18 9.54 -15.69
N THR A 171 -26.27 10.49 -15.49
CA THR A 171 -26.49 11.87 -15.92
C THR A 171 -25.41 12.20 -16.93
N LEU A 172 -25.64 11.78 -18.17
CA LEU A 172 -25.13 12.48 -19.33
C LEU A 172 -25.93 13.80 -19.40
N SER A 173 -25.37 14.88 -18.91
CA SER A 173 -25.80 16.22 -19.32
C SER A 173 -25.08 16.54 -20.63
N VAL A 174 -25.83 16.66 -21.71
CA VAL A 174 -25.47 17.24 -23.00
C VAL A 174 -25.10 18.70 -22.82
#